data_7c2cc60cc09e942868b5cbe9fc764ea9
#
_entry.id   7c2cc60cc09e942868b5cbe9fc764ea9
#
_cell.length_a   1.000
_cell.length_b   1.000
_cell.length_c   1.000
_cell.angle_alpha   90.00
_cell.angle_beta   90.00
_cell.angle_gamma   90.00
#
_symmetry.space_group_name_H-M   'P 1'
#
loop_
_entity.id
_entity.type
_entity.pdbx_description
1 polymer ?
#
loop_
_entity_poly.entity_id
_entity_poly.type
_entity_poly.pdbx_seq_one_letter_code
_entity_poly.pdbx_strand_id
1 'polypeptide(L)'
;MPEANIDKKSNKFFSSLLVKNYFFCFFIIALSFFLDRISKIKIIEHQLTNDSIYVNDFINIDLVWNTGIGFGLLSSNSSIFYNSITVIIGLVIIFLFYLLRKSGLGDKLLFSLILGGALGNFYDRLIYFAVPDFIDLHFQNFHWFTFNLADIFITVGIIMLLLKDLFINEKS
;
A
#
# COMPACT_ATOMS: atom_id res chain seq x y z
N MET A 1 -22.00 -46.50 -1.85
CA MET A 1 -21.33 -45.77 -0.75
C MET A 1 -19.93 -45.18 -1.08
N PRO A 2 -19.38 -45.20 -2.32
CA PRO A 2 -18.11 -44.52 -2.64
C PRO A 2 -18.23 -43.02 -2.90
N GLU A 3 -19.36 -42.51 -3.43
CA GLU A 3 -19.51 -41.11 -3.85
C GLU A 3 -19.45 -40.07 -2.70
N ALA A 4 -20.02 -40.37 -1.54
CA ALA A 4 -20.01 -39.50 -0.38
C ALA A 4 -18.59 -39.25 0.21
N ASN A 5 -17.63 -40.11 -0.09
CA ASN A 5 -16.24 -40.00 0.40
C ASN A 5 -15.37 -39.16 -0.54
N ILE A 6 -15.70 -39.12 -1.85
CA ILE A 6 -15.02 -38.30 -2.85
C ILE A 6 -15.38 -36.83 -2.63
N ASP A 7 -16.66 -36.53 -2.37
CA ASP A 7 -17.12 -35.18 -2.09
C ASP A 7 -16.49 -34.55 -0.82
N LYS A 8 -16.38 -35.34 0.25
CA LYS A 8 -15.73 -34.88 1.50
C LYS A 8 -14.25 -34.58 1.31
N LYS A 9 -13.53 -35.38 0.50
CA LYS A 9 -12.11 -35.20 0.24
C LYS A 9 -11.86 -33.99 -0.68
N SER A 10 -12.71 -33.78 -1.68
CA SER A 10 -12.72 -32.61 -2.56
C SER A 10 -12.98 -31.31 -1.78
N ASN A 11 -14.01 -31.28 -0.95
CA ASN A 11 -14.36 -30.12 -0.13
C ASN A 11 -13.25 -29.76 0.87
N LYS A 12 -12.57 -30.77 1.47
CA LYS A 12 -11.46 -30.54 2.39
C LYS A 12 -10.23 -30.00 1.67
N PHE A 13 -9.96 -30.45 0.44
CA PHE A 13 -8.88 -29.93 -0.40
C PHE A 13 -9.14 -28.49 -0.81
N PHE A 14 -10.34 -28.16 -1.29
CA PHE A 14 -10.73 -26.79 -1.65
C PHE A 14 -10.66 -25.82 -0.45
N SER A 15 -11.16 -26.24 0.72
CA SER A 15 -11.06 -25.43 1.92
C SER A 15 -9.61 -25.15 2.36
N SER A 16 -8.72 -26.14 2.25
CA SER A 16 -7.32 -25.98 2.60
C SER A 16 -6.59 -25.02 1.63
N LEU A 17 -6.95 -25.06 0.35
CA LEU A 17 -6.38 -24.16 -0.67
C LEU A 17 -6.81 -22.70 -0.43
N LEU A 18 -8.08 -22.49 -0.09
CA LEU A 18 -8.61 -21.18 0.25
C LEU A 18 -7.92 -20.59 1.49
N VAL A 19 -7.74 -21.40 2.53
CA VAL A 19 -7.03 -20.97 3.75
C VAL A 19 -5.58 -20.57 3.44
N LYS A 20 -4.87 -21.36 2.63
CA LYS A 20 -3.50 -21.01 2.19
C LYS A 20 -3.47 -19.67 1.44
N ASN A 21 -4.39 -19.45 0.51
CA ASN A 21 -4.45 -18.21 -0.28
C ASN A 21 -4.66 -16.99 0.60
N TYR A 22 -5.57 -17.05 1.58
CA TYR A 22 -5.78 -15.95 2.52
C TYR A 22 -4.61 -15.75 3.48
N PHE A 23 -3.91 -16.82 3.85
CA PHE A 23 -2.68 -16.71 4.63
C PHE A 23 -1.59 -15.92 3.89
N PHE A 24 -1.39 -16.21 2.59
CA PHE A 24 -0.46 -15.45 1.76
C PHE A 24 -0.89 -13.99 1.59
N CYS A 25 -2.17 -13.72 1.40
CA CYS A 25 -2.68 -12.36 1.34
C CYS A 25 -2.41 -11.60 2.64
N PHE A 26 -2.71 -12.20 3.78
CA PHE A 26 -2.43 -11.61 5.09
C PHE A 26 -0.94 -11.35 5.30
N PHE A 27 -0.10 -12.31 4.91
CA PHE A 27 1.36 -12.17 5.00
C PHE A 27 1.87 -10.98 4.17
N ILE A 28 1.38 -10.80 2.92
CA ILE A 28 1.77 -9.65 2.07
C ILE A 28 1.30 -8.34 2.68
N ILE A 29 0.04 -8.27 3.16
CA ILE A 29 -0.50 -7.08 3.82
C ILE A 29 0.37 -6.71 5.03
N ALA A 30 0.65 -7.67 5.90
CA ALA A 30 1.46 -7.45 7.09
C ALA A 30 2.90 -7.04 6.73
N LEU A 31 3.53 -7.75 5.78
CA LEU A 31 4.90 -7.47 5.37
C LEU A 31 5.03 -6.05 4.80
N SER A 32 4.19 -5.66 3.85
CA SER A 32 4.22 -4.31 3.26
C SER A 32 3.92 -3.22 4.30
N PHE A 33 2.93 -3.43 5.18
CA PHE A 33 2.65 -2.53 6.28
C PHE A 33 3.86 -2.35 7.21
N PHE A 34 4.46 -3.44 7.68
CA PHE A 34 5.58 -3.35 8.63
C PHE A 34 6.85 -2.80 7.98
N LEU A 35 7.13 -3.11 6.72
CA LEU A 35 8.26 -2.53 5.99
C LEU A 35 8.11 -1.00 5.88
N ASP A 36 6.91 -0.52 5.54
CA ASP A 36 6.61 0.90 5.52
C ASP A 36 6.78 1.53 6.92
N ARG A 37 6.20 0.93 7.96
CA ARG A 37 6.32 1.45 9.34
C ARG A 37 7.77 1.53 9.81
N ILE A 38 8.56 0.47 9.58
CA ILE A 38 9.97 0.43 10.00
C ILE A 38 10.79 1.49 9.26
N SER A 39 10.58 1.66 7.96
CA SER A 39 11.28 2.69 7.19
C SER A 39 10.97 4.10 7.70
N LYS A 40 9.69 4.41 7.92
CA LYS A 40 9.23 5.71 8.44
C LYS A 40 9.79 6.02 9.83
N ILE A 41 9.72 5.05 10.75
CA ILE A 41 10.27 5.23 12.12
C ILE A 41 11.75 5.54 12.06
N LYS A 42 12.54 4.78 11.28
CA LYS A 42 13.98 5.02 11.14
C LYS A 42 14.31 6.40 10.59
N ILE A 43 13.55 6.88 9.61
CA ILE A 43 13.78 8.20 9.04
C ILE A 43 13.36 9.31 10.00
N ILE A 44 12.24 9.17 10.69
CA ILE A 44 11.82 10.12 11.73
C ILE A 44 12.89 10.23 12.82
N GLU A 45 13.39 9.10 13.33
CA GLU A 45 14.43 9.08 14.34
C GLU A 45 15.74 9.70 13.83
N HIS A 46 16.14 9.39 12.60
CA HIS A 46 17.37 9.92 12.00
C HIS A 46 17.33 11.46 11.89
N GLN A 47 16.23 12.01 11.38
CA GLN A 47 16.10 13.47 11.16
C GLN A 47 15.79 14.29 12.42
N LEU A 48 15.58 13.66 13.57
CA LEU A 48 15.59 14.38 14.85
C LEU A 48 16.96 14.98 15.21
N THR A 49 18.04 14.38 14.70
CA THR A 49 19.43 14.72 15.09
C THR A 49 20.36 14.95 13.91
N ASN A 50 19.94 14.67 12.69
CA ASN A 50 20.76 14.73 11.48
C ASN A 50 20.02 15.44 10.34
N ASP A 51 20.82 15.95 9.40
CA ASP A 51 20.29 16.53 8.16
C ASP A 51 19.81 15.47 7.18
N SER A 52 19.28 15.92 6.04
CA SER A 52 18.88 15.07 4.91
C SER A 52 20.07 14.21 4.41
N ILE A 53 19.78 13.01 3.92
CA ILE A 53 20.79 12.09 3.38
C ILE A 53 20.82 12.24 1.86
N TYR A 54 21.95 12.70 1.32
CA TYR A 54 22.19 12.67 -0.11
C TYR A 54 22.45 11.23 -0.58
N VAL A 55 21.69 10.75 -1.56
CA VAL A 55 21.86 9.43 -2.16
C VAL A 55 22.52 9.54 -3.54
N ASN A 56 21.98 10.36 -4.42
CA ASN A 56 22.54 10.67 -5.75
C ASN A 56 21.86 11.93 -6.34
N ASP A 57 22.21 12.30 -7.57
CA ASP A 57 21.70 13.50 -8.25
C ASP A 57 20.19 13.50 -8.55
N PHE A 58 19.49 12.40 -8.26
CA PHE A 58 18.04 12.23 -8.51
C PHE A 58 17.24 11.91 -7.27
N ILE A 59 17.89 11.43 -6.20
CA ILE A 59 17.21 10.95 -4.99
C ILE A 59 17.95 11.46 -3.76
N ASN A 60 17.19 12.08 -2.85
CA ASN A 60 17.60 12.35 -1.48
C ASN A 60 16.65 11.63 -0.51
N ILE A 61 17.08 11.45 0.71
CA ILE A 61 16.21 11.05 1.80
C ILE A 61 16.02 12.29 2.69
N ASP A 62 14.81 12.85 2.63
CA ASP A 62 14.45 14.06 3.35
C ASP A 62 12.99 13.99 3.83
N LEU A 63 12.77 14.15 5.14
CA LEU A 63 11.46 13.96 5.75
C LEU A 63 10.54 15.17 5.52
N VAL A 64 9.43 14.91 4.87
CA VAL A 64 8.35 15.88 4.67
C VAL A 64 7.06 15.33 5.29
N TRP A 65 6.42 16.09 6.17
CA TRP A 65 5.13 15.74 6.74
C TRP A 65 4.00 16.13 5.80
N ASN A 66 3.47 15.15 5.06
CA ASN A 66 2.42 15.34 4.06
C ASN A 66 1.03 15.35 4.70
N THR A 67 0.39 16.53 4.73
CA THR A 67 -0.99 16.73 5.23
C THR A 67 -2.06 16.63 4.14
N GLY A 68 -1.66 16.34 2.89
CA GLY A 68 -2.56 16.23 1.73
C GLY A 68 -2.80 14.79 1.29
N ILE A 69 -3.06 14.66 -0.02
CA ILE A 69 -3.08 13.37 -0.72
C ILE A 69 -1.63 13.06 -1.18
N GLY A 70 -1.36 11.82 -1.58
CA GLY A 70 -0.06 11.39 -2.05
C GLY A 70 0.64 12.43 -2.95
N PHE A 71 1.95 12.52 -2.86
CA PHE A 71 2.79 13.52 -3.56
C PHE A 71 2.55 14.98 -3.14
N GLY A 72 2.06 15.23 -1.92
CA GLY A 72 1.79 16.58 -1.40
C GLY A 72 0.62 17.31 -2.06
N LEU A 73 -0.16 16.63 -2.91
CA LEU A 73 -1.33 17.23 -3.56
C LEU A 73 -2.41 17.57 -2.53
N LEU A 74 -3.08 18.71 -2.74
CA LEU A 74 -4.19 19.19 -1.91
C LEU A 74 -3.83 19.33 -0.42
N SER A 75 -2.59 19.68 -0.09
CA SER A 75 -2.22 20.03 1.29
C SER A 75 -3.05 21.23 1.75
N SER A 76 -3.69 21.11 2.91
CA SER A 76 -4.53 22.17 3.49
C SER A 76 -4.37 22.20 5.01
N ASN A 77 -4.33 23.39 5.58
CA ASN A 77 -4.33 23.61 7.02
C ASN A 77 -5.72 23.43 7.66
N SER A 78 -6.74 23.10 6.87
CA SER A 78 -8.10 22.88 7.38
C SER A 78 -8.24 21.46 7.94
N SER A 79 -8.51 21.34 9.22
CA SER A 79 -8.78 20.04 9.87
C SER A 79 -9.96 19.29 9.26
N ILE A 80 -10.98 20.01 8.77
CA ILE A 80 -12.15 19.42 8.11
C ILE A 80 -11.72 18.74 6.79
N PHE A 81 -10.90 19.41 6.00
CA PHE A 81 -10.41 18.89 4.73
C PHE A 81 -9.55 17.62 4.94
N TYR A 82 -8.61 17.69 5.88
CA TYR A 82 -7.77 16.55 6.26
C TYR A 82 -8.60 15.33 6.72
N ASN A 83 -9.55 15.57 7.62
CA ASN A 83 -10.42 14.51 8.13
C ASN A 83 -11.29 13.90 7.02
N SER A 84 -11.77 14.70 6.08
CA SER A 84 -12.55 14.22 4.92
C SER A 84 -11.72 13.30 4.04
N ILE A 85 -10.47 13.66 3.75
CA ILE A 85 -9.53 12.80 3.01
C ILE A 85 -9.29 11.49 3.76
N THR A 86 -9.06 11.55 5.06
CA THR A 86 -8.83 10.35 5.88
C THR A 86 -10.02 9.40 5.86
N VAL A 87 -11.26 9.93 5.94
CA VAL A 87 -12.48 9.13 5.82
C VAL A 87 -12.59 8.49 4.43
N ILE A 88 -12.34 9.24 3.36
CA ILE A 88 -12.37 8.71 1.99
C ILE A 88 -11.36 7.57 1.83
N ILE A 89 -10.13 7.74 2.33
CA ILE A 89 -9.11 6.67 2.31
C ILE A 89 -9.58 5.43 3.08
N GLY A 90 -10.21 5.60 4.23
CA GLY A 90 -10.81 4.51 4.99
C GLY A 90 -11.87 3.75 4.19
N LEU A 91 -12.75 4.45 3.48
CA LEU A 91 -13.75 3.85 2.58
C LEU A 91 -13.10 3.11 1.41
N VAL A 92 -12.05 3.66 0.82
CA VAL A 92 -11.27 2.99 -0.24
C VAL A 92 -10.64 1.70 0.28
N ILE A 93 -10.08 1.70 1.48
CA ILE A 93 -9.52 0.48 2.11
C ILE A 93 -10.60 -0.60 2.28
N ILE A 94 -11.79 -0.25 2.76
CA ILE A 94 -12.92 -1.18 2.89
C ILE A 94 -13.29 -1.75 1.51
N PHE A 95 -13.36 -0.91 0.48
CA PHE A 95 -13.65 -1.32 -0.89
C PHE A 95 -12.55 -2.25 -1.45
N LEU A 96 -11.28 -1.98 -1.19
CA LEU A 96 -10.17 -2.86 -1.58
C LEU A 96 -10.25 -4.24 -0.90
N PHE A 97 -10.65 -4.31 0.36
CA PHE A 97 -10.93 -5.59 1.03
C PHE A 97 -12.08 -6.37 0.37
N TYR A 98 -13.13 -5.66 -0.06
CA TYR A 98 -14.21 -6.29 -0.82
C TYR A 98 -13.71 -6.86 -2.14
N LEU A 99 -12.92 -6.10 -2.91
CA LEU A 99 -12.31 -6.55 -4.16
C LEU A 99 -11.40 -7.76 -3.95
N LEU A 100 -10.52 -7.70 -2.95
CA LEU A 100 -9.64 -8.82 -2.59
C LEU A 100 -10.44 -10.11 -2.35
N ARG A 101 -11.58 -10.04 -1.67
CA ARG A 101 -12.42 -11.24 -1.44
C ARG A 101 -13.04 -11.81 -2.71
N LYS A 102 -13.37 -10.97 -3.70
CA LYS A 102 -14.05 -11.35 -4.94
C LYS A 102 -13.09 -11.82 -6.04
N SER A 103 -11.85 -11.42 -6.00
CA SER A 103 -10.86 -11.62 -7.06
C SER A 103 -10.27 -13.03 -7.07
N GLY A 104 -9.63 -13.41 -8.20
CA GLY A 104 -8.77 -14.59 -8.32
C GLY A 104 -7.44 -14.41 -7.58
N LEU A 105 -6.66 -15.49 -7.43
CA LEU A 105 -5.45 -15.50 -6.61
C LEU A 105 -4.43 -14.42 -7.03
N GLY A 106 -4.17 -14.26 -8.33
CA GLY A 106 -3.20 -13.27 -8.81
C GLY A 106 -3.58 -11.85 -8.42
N ASP A 107 -4.85 -11.46 -8.59
CA ASP A 107 -5.35 -10.14 -8.20
C ASP A 107 -5.40 -9.97 -6.69
N LYS A 108 -5.72 -11.04 -5.95
CA LYS A 108 -5.67 -11.02 -4.48
C LYS A 108 -4.30 -10.62 -3.96
N LEU A 109 -3.22 -11.12 -4.55
CA LEU A 109 -1.86 -10.78 -4.14
C LEU A 109 -1.54 -9.31 -4.40
N LEU A 110 -1.97 -8.77 -5.55
CA LEU A 110 -1.80 -7.37 -5.90
C LEU A 110 -2.66 -6.44 -5.02
N PHE A 111 -3.93 -6.81 -4.78
CA PHE A 111 -4.76 -6.08 -3.80
C PHE A 111 -4.19 -6.13 -2.39
N SER A 112 -3.53 -7.23 -2.01
CA SER A 112 -2.88 -7.34 -0.70
C SER A 112 -1.70 -6.38 -0.58
N LEU A 113 -0.91 -6.22 -1.64
CA LEU A 113 0.20 -5.26 -1.68
C LEU A 113 -0.32 -3.81 -1.54
N ILE A 114 -1.35 -3.46 -2.31
CA ILE A 114 -2.00 -2.15 -2.24
C ILE A 114 -2.57 -1.90 -0.84
N LEU A 115 -3.25 -2.89 -0.26
CA LEU A 115 -3.85 -2.79 1.07
C LEU A 115 -2.80 -2.57 2.16
N GLY A 116 -1.67 -3.28 2.10
CA GLY A 116 -0.61 -3.09 3.09
C GLY A 116 -0.04 -1.68 3.07
N GLY A 117 0.24 -1.11 1.89
CA GLY A 117 0.65 0.29 1.73
C GLY A 117 -0.45 1.27 2.18
N ALA A 118 -1.68 1.07 1.72
CA ALA A 118 -2.80 1.95 2.09
C ALA A 118 -3.05 1.98 3.61
N LEU A 119 -2.93 0.83 4.29
CA LEU A 119 -3.03 0.74 5.74
C LEU A 119 -1.88 1.46 6.45
N GLY A 120 -0.66 1.43 5.89
CA GLY A 120 0.49 2.18 6.41
C GLY A 120 0.22 3.69 6.40
N ASN A 121 -0.14 4.24 5.25
CA ASN A 121 -0.48 5.66 5.12
C ASN A 121 -1.75 6.05 5.91
N PHE A 122 -2.72 5.16 6.04
CA PHE A 122 -3.92 5.39 6.85
C PHE A 122 -3.59 5.44 8.35
N TYR A 123 -2.74 4.53 8.83
CA TYR A 123 -2.24 4.54 10.21
C TYR A 123 -1.57 5.87 10.55
N ASP A 124 -0.69 6.37 9.67
CA ASP A 124 -0.01 7.65 9.88
C ASP A 124 -0.99 8.81 10.03
N ARG A 125 -2.00 8.85 9.17
CA ARG A 125 -3.04 9.88 9.23
C ARG A 125 -3.82 9.88 10.53
N LEU A 126 -4.04 8.71 11.11
CA LEU A 126 -4.76 8.60 12.39
C LEU A 126 -3.89 8.99 13.59
N ILE A 127 -2.58 8.72 13.53
CA ILE A 127 -1.68 8.91 14.66
C ILE A 127 -0.96 10.27 14.62
N TYR A 128 -0.46 10.65 13.45
CA TYR A 128 0.37 11.85 13.29
C TYR A 128 -0.36 13.02 12.64
N PHE A 129 -1.59 12.82 12.16
CA PHE A 129 -2.33 13.81 11.35
C PHE A 129 -1.55 14.27 10.11
N ALA A 130 -0.61 13.47 9.65
CA ALA A 130 0.20 13.66 8.46
C ALA A 130 0.82 12.32 8.07
N VAL A 131 1.30 12.20 6.83
CA VAL A 131 2.06 11.04 6.37
C VAL A 131 3.54 11.43 6.27
N PRO A 132 4.47 10.68 6.90
CA PRO A 132 5.91 10.92 6.74
C PRO A 132 6.37 10.40 5.38
N ASP A 133 6.58 11.32 4.43
CA ASP A 133 7.18 11.07 3.13
C ASP A 133 8.67 11.42 3.21
N PHE A 134 9.54 10.62 2.58
CA PHE A 134 10.97 10.79 2.79
C PHE A 134 11.85 10.46 1.57
N ILE A 135 11.31 9.91 0.51
CA ILE A 135 12.04 9.67 -0.75
C ILE A 135 11.78 10.87 -1.64
N ASP A 136 12.72 11.79 -1.68
CA ASP A 136 12.65 12.99 -2.49
C ASP A 136 13.23 12.72 -3.88
N LEU A 137 12.39 12.80 -4.90
CA LEU A 137 12.80 12.69 -6.28
C LEU A 137 13.05 14.09 -6.85
N HIS A 138 14.30 14.37 -7.23
CA HIS A 138 14.73 15.67 -7.71
C HIS A 138 15.69 15.56 -8.91
N PHE A 139 15.91 16.66 -9.57
CA PHE A 139 16.99 16.84 -10.53
C PHE A 139 17.55 18.26 -10.40
N GLN A 140 18.81 18.38 -10.03
CA GLN A 140 19.42 19.65 -9.63
C GLN A 140 18.61 20.32 -8.50
N ASN A 141 18.12 21.54 -8.70
CA ASN A 141 17.32 22.29 -7.70
C ASN A 141 15.80 22.09 -7.87
N PHE A 142 15.37 21.22 -8.78
CA PHE A 142 13.96 20.97 -9.02
C PHE A 142 13.54 19.67 -8.33
N HIS A 143 12.68 19.79 -7.31
CA HIS A 143 12.08 18.68 -6.58
C HIS A 143 10.70 18.39 -7.18
N TRP A 144 10.50 17.15 -7.67
CA TRP A 144 9.22 16.78 -8.29
C TRP A 144 8.18 16.40 -7.26
N PHE A 145 8.50 15.40 -6.46
CA PHE A 145 7.62 14.94 -5.38
C PHE A 145 8.41 14.10 -4.38
N THR A 146 7.95 14.13 -3.12
CA THR A 146 8.42 13.27 -2.05
C THR A 146 7.36 12.22 -1.77
N PHE A 147 7.78 10.96 -1.54
CA PHE A 147 6.91 9.83 -1.29
C PHE A 147 7.55 8.86 -0.29
N ASN A 148 6.83 7.81 0.07
CA ASN A 148 7.27 6.80 1.04
C ASN A 148 7.15 5.37 0.46
N LEU A 149 7.50 4.37 1.26
CA LEU A 149 7.48 2.97 0.82
C LEU A 149 6.05 2.45 0.58
N ALA A 150 5.07 2.93 1.34
CA ALA A 150 3.65 2.58 1.11
C ALA A 150 3.17 3.03 -0.28
N ASP A 151 3.59 4.24 -0.72
CA ASP A 151 3.23 4.77 -2.05
C ASP A 151 3.82 3.91 -3.17
N ILE A 152 5.04 3.38 -2.98
CA ILE A 152 5.65 2.43 -3.91
C ILE A 152 4.79 1.16 -4.00
N PHE A 153 4.40 0.57 -2.87
CA PHE A 153 3.57 -0.65 -2.86
C PHE A 153 2.22 -0.43 -3.53
N ILE A 154 1.56 0.70 -3.26
CA ILE A 154 0.29 1.08 -3.88
C ILE A 154 0.47 1.23 -5.39
N THR A 155 1.46 2.01 -5.82
CA THR A 155 1.71 2.31 -7.24
C THR A 155 2.07 1.05 -8.02
N VAL A 156 2.98 0.23 -7.52
CA VAL A 156 3.37 -1.04 -8.15
C VAL A 156 2.17 -1.98 -8.25
N GLY A 157 1.38 -2.12 -7.17
CA GLY A 157 0.18 -2.96 -7.17
C GLY A 157 -0.84 -2.51 -8.21
N ILE A 158 -1.11 -1.21 -8.32
CA ILE A 158 -2.04 -0.64 -9.31
C ILE A 158 -1.51 -0.85 -10.73
N ILE A 159 -0.25 -0.51 -11.00
CA ILE A 159 0.36 -0.68 -12.33
C ILE A 159 0.28 -2.15 -12.78
N MET A 160 0.61 -3.09 -11.89
CA MET A 160 0.55 -4.51 -12.23
C MET A 160 -0.88 -5.01 -12.48
N LEU A 161 -1.89 -4.51 -11.76
CA LEU A 161 -3.30 -4.81 -12.05
C LEU A 161 -3.69 -4.30 -13.43
N LEU A 162 -3.35 -3.06 -13.77
CA LEU A 162 -3.65 -2.46 -15.07
C LEU A 162 -2.95 -3.20 -16.21
N LEU A 163 -1.65 -3.49 -16.08
CA LEU A 163 -0.90 -4.24 -17.08
C LEU A 163 -1.50 -5.63 -17.31
N LYS A 164 -1.83 -6.32 -16.22
CA LYS A 164 -2.48 -7.62 -16.30
C LYS A 164 -3.80 -7.55 -17.08
N ASP A 165 -4.63 -6.55 -16.82
CA ASP A 165 -5.93 -6.39 -17.49
C ASP A 165 -5.74 -6.11 -18.99
N LEU A 166 -4.79 -5.26 -19.36
CA LEU A 166 -4.46 -4.97 -20.74
C LEU A 166 -3.98 -6.21 -21.51
N PHE A 167 -3.04 -7.00 -20.94
CA PHE A 167 -2.44 -8.13 -21.66
C PHE A 167 -3.28 -9.41 -21.65
N ILE A 168 -4.24 -9.57 -20.73
CA ILE A 168 -5.10 -10.75 -20.67
C ILE A 168 -6.36 -10.56 -21.50
N ASN A 169 -6.93 -9.37 -21.53
CA ASN A 169 -8.15 -9.09 -22.31
C ASN A 169 -7.90 -8.95 -23.81
N GLU A 170 -6.66 -8.72 -24.28
CA GLU A 170 -6.33 -8.79 -25.71
C GLU A 170 -6.31 -10.23 -26.28
N LYS A 171 -6.42 -11.26 -25.45
CA LYS A 171 -6.38 -12.68 -25.88
C LYS A 171 -7.73 -13.38 -25.84
N SER A 172 -8.80 -12.68 -25.54
CA SER A 172 -10.18 -13.18 -25.57
C SER A 172 -10.98 -12.51 -26.67
#